data_d9489dbdaf9407f892a850c65d0b5844
#
_entry.id   d9489dbdaf9407f892a850c65d0b5844
#
_cell.length_a   1.000
_cell.length_b   1.000
_cell.length_c   1.000
_cell.angle_alpha   90.00
_cell.angle_beta   90.00
_cell.angle_gamma   90.00
#
_symmetry.space_group_name_H-M   'P 1'
#
loop_
_entity.id
_entity.type
_entity.pdbx_description
1 polymer ?
#
loop_
_entity_poly.entity_id
_entity_poly.type
_entity_poly.pdbx_seq_one_letter_code
_entity_poly.pdbx_strand_id
1 'polypeptide(L)'
;MFRSVPAFFLVVLLGGCGPSFEGYKYKPYTVRGDYYEPIHPQLAPGFVEEGTASHFDESFLFFFPGKSAIGENQWPWTRAAAHKTLPLPAKIRVTNLANGRSTTVRVNDRGPFIAGRILDVTPRVAKELGFHGAGLTRVRIEVLSVGDGRHRIR
;
A
#
# COMPACT_ATOMS: atom_id res chain seq x y z
N MET A 1 -18.63 49.38 45.25
CA MET A 1 -19.23 48.02 45.14
C MET A 1 -19.19 47.61 43.70
N PHE A 2 -18.07 47.01 43.24
CA PHE A 2 -17.90 46.57 41.87
C PHE A 2 -18.20 45.04 41.77
N ARG A 3 -19.27 44.69 41.09
CA ARG A 3 -19.62 43.29 40.80
C ARG A 3 -18.80 42.80 39.60
N SER A 4 -17.90 41.87 39.87
CA SER A 4 -17.15 41.12 38.84
C SER A 4 -18.10 40.15 38.12
N VAL A 5 -18.19 40.25 36.82
CA VAL A 5 -18.89 39.30 35.95
C VAL A 5 -17.86 38.25 35.48
N PRO A 6 -18.06 36.95 35.72
CA PRO A 6 -17.15 35.96 35.20
C PRO A 6 -17.36 35.81 33.69
N ALA A 7 -16.29 35.97 32.91
CA ALA A 7 -16.26 35.66 31.50
C ALA A 7 -16.32 34.14 31.33
N PHE A 8 -17.43 33.66 30.81
CA PHE A 8 -17.57 32.27 30.36
C PHE A 8 -16.77 32.10 29.05
N PHE A 9 -15.61 31.46 29.13
CA PHE A 9 -14.89 31.01 27.96
C PHE A 9 -15.63 29.80 27.36
N LEU A 10 -16.36 30.04 26.30
CA LEU A 10 -16.97 28.98 25.49
C LEU A 10 -15.84 28.30 24.67
N VAL A 11 -15.34 27.17 25.19
CA VAL A 11 -14.44 26.30 24.41
C VAL A 11 -15.28 25.60 23.35
N VAL A 12 -15.26 26.16 22.14
CA VAL A 12 -15.80 25.48 20.96
C VAL A 12 -14.83 24.34 20.60
N LEU A 13 -15.15 23.15 21.04
CA LEU A 13 -14.51 21.92 20.52
C LEU A 13 -14.92 21.79 19.05
N LEU A 14 -14.08 22.32 18.15
CA LEU A 14 -14.12 21.98 16.74
C LEU A 14 -13.75 20.50 16.64
N GLY A 15 -14.75 19.64 16.67
CA GLY A 15 -14.62 18.23 16.31
C GLY A 15 -14.16 18.16 14.86
N GLY A 16 -12.85 18.12 14.66
CA GLY A 16 -12.26 17.90 13.35
C GLY A 16 -12.70 16.54 12.82
N CYS A 17 -13.63 16.53 11.87
CA CYS A 17 -13.96 15.35 11.11
C CYS A 17 -12.75 15.06 10.21
N GLY A 18 -11.74 14.36 10.76
CA GLY A 18 -10.61 13.86 10.01
C GLY A 18 -11.07 12.80 8.99
N PRO A 19 -10.29 12.54 7.94
CA PRO A 19 -10.63 11.52 6.96
C PRO A 19 -10.81 10.17 7.65
N SER A 20 -11.95 9.50 7.36
CA SER A 20 -12.20 8.14 7.83
C SER A 20 -11.45 7.14 6.96
N PHE A 21 -10.69 6.24 7.59
CA PHE A 21 -9.99 5.13 6.93
C PHE A 21 -10.68 3.80 7.22
N GLU A 22 -12.00 3.82 7.42
CA GLU A 22 -12.78 2.62 7.59
C GLU A 22 -12.62 1.70 6.38
N GLY A 23 -12.41 0.39 6.63
CA GLY A 23 -12.15 -0.61 5.61
C GLY A 23 -10.69 -0.70 5.14
N TYR A 24 -9.82 0.24 5.52
CA TYR A 24 -8.40 0.14 5.19
C TYR A 24 -7.65 -0.77 6.15
N LYS A 25 -6.72 -1.56 5.62
CA LYS A 25 -5.82 -2.36 6.45
C LYS A 25 -4.51 -1.63 6.69
N TYR A 26 -4.39 -1.04 7.87
CA TYR A 26 -3.18 -0.37 8.34
C TYR A 26 -2.87 -0.63 9.81
N LYS A 27 -3.61 -1.57 10.43
CA LYS A 27 -3.31 -2.01 11.80
C LYS A 27 -2.11 -2.95 11.80
N PRO A 28 -1.30 -2.96 12.87
CA PRO A 28 -0.22 -3.92 13.04
C PRO A 28 -0.70 -5.37 12.95
N TYR A 29 0.17 -6.24 12.47
CA TYR A 29 -0.12 -7.67 12.33
C TYR A 29 1.16 -8.51 12.48
N THR A 30 0.99 -9.80 12.73
CA THR A 30 2.10 -10.74 12.88
C THR A 30 1.96 -11.89 11.89
N VAL A 31 3.07 -12.27 11.25
CA VAL A 31 3.16 -13.44 10.37
C VAL A 31 4.39 -14.25 10.74
N ARG A 32 4.22 -15.54 11.06
CA ARG A 32 5.30 -16.48 11.41
C ARG A 32 6.21 -15.98 12.54
N GLY A 33 5.67 -15.18 13.48
CA GLY A 33 6.42 -14.58 14.58
C GLY A 33 7.00 -13.19 14.30
N ASP A 34 7.09 -12.77 13.06
CA ASP A 34 7.56 -11.43 12.69
C ASP A 34 6.43 -10.41 12.80
N TYR A 35 6.70 -9.30 13.47
CA TYR A 35 5.77 -8.18 13.66
C TYR A 35 5.95 -7.14 12.57
N TYR A 36 4.81 -6.69 12.01
CA TYR A 36 4.75 -5.67 10.98
C TYR A 36 3.85 -4.52 11.41
N GLU A 37 4.34 -3.30 11.28
CA GLU A 37 3.61 -2.07 11.57
C GLU A 37 3.41 -1.28 10.26
N PRO A 38 2.19 -1.29 9.69
CA PRO A 38 1.90 -0.54 8.49
C PRO A 38 1.94 0.96 8.71
N ILE A 39 2.37 1.69 7.68
CA ILE A 39 2.37 3.15 7.65
C ILE A 39 0.93 3.65 7.76
N HIS A 40 0.72 4.68 8.58
CA HIS A 40 -0.60 5.31 8.68
C HIS A 40 -1.02 5.92 7.32
N PRO A 41 -2.29 5.76 6.89
CA PRO A 41 -2.74 6.21 5.58
C PRO A 41 -2.44 7.68 5.26
N GLN A 42 -2.47 8.57 6.24
CA GLN A 42 -2.15 10.00 6.07
C GLN A 42 -0.68 10.28 5.78
N LEU A 43 0.22 9.38 6.21
CA LEU A 43 1.68 9.54 6.07
C LEU A 43 2.24 8.80 4.85
N ALA A 44 1.44 7.95 4.22
CA ALA A 44 1.90 7.09 3.15
C ALA A 44 2.12 7.79 1.79
N PRO A 45 1.31 8.76 1.33
CA PRO A 45 1.56 9.45 0.07
C PRO A 45 2.94 10.12 0.03
N GLY A 46 3.67 9.90 -1.06
CA GLY A 46 5.05 10.35 -1.20
C GLY A 46 6.10 9.44 -0.55
N PHE A 47 5.69 8.39 0.17
CA PHE A 47 6.63 7.38 0.68
C PHE A 47 7.35 6.70 -0.48
N VAL A 48 8.66 6.55 -0.34
CA VAL A 48 9.54 5.94 -1.34
C VAL A 48 10.36 4.83 -0.68
N GLU A 49 10.49 3.70 -1.36
CA GLU A 49 11.32 2.59 -0.94
C GLU A 49 11.99 1.93 -2.15
N GLU A 50 13.22 1.46 -1.97
CA GLU A 50 13.96 0.69 -2.96
C GLU A 50 14.31 -0.69 -2.42
N GLY A 51 14.15 -1.71 -3.26
CA GLY A 51 14.45 -3.08 -2.88
C GLY A 51 14.19 -4.05 -4.02
N THR A 52 14.16 -5.35 -3.68
CA THR A 52 13.92 -6.39 -4.65
C THR A 52 12.42 -6.66 -4.79
N ALA A 53 11.94 -6.69 -6.03
CA ALA A 53 10.61 -7.17 -6.39
C ALA A 53 10.68 -8.57 -7.00
N SER A 54 9.63 -9.34 -6.77
CA SER A 54 9.33 -10.62 -7.43
C SER A 54 7.91 -10.59 -7.99
N HIS A 55 7.48 -11.68 -8.61
CA HIS A 55 6.10 -11.81 -9.07
C HIS A 55 5.47 -13.11 -8.57
N PHE A 56 4.15 -13.12 -8.48
CA PHE A 56 3.37 -14.31 -8.16
C PHE A 56 3.51 -15.38 -9.23
N ASP A 57 3.37 -16.65 -8.85
CA ASP A 57 3.33 -17.77 -9.79
C ASP A 57 2.08 -17.66 -10.69
N GLU A 58 2.31 -17.59 -12.00
CA GLU A 58 1.24 -17.43 -12.99
C GLU A 58 0.31 -18.65 -13.02
N SER A 59 0.87 -19.86 -12.88
CA SER A 59 0.11 -21.11 -12.92
C SER A 59 -0.85 -21.22 -11.76
N PHE A 60 -0.39 -20.87 -10.57
CA PHE A 60 -1.22 -20.89 -9.38
C PHE A 60 -2.38 -19.88 -9.47
N LEU A 61 -2.10 -18.65 -9.88
CA LEU A 61 -3.12 -17.60 -10.00
C LEU A 61 -4.14 -17.89 -11.10
N PHE A 62 -3.76 -18.62 -12.17
CA PHE A 62 -4.66 -18.95 -13.25
C PHE A 62 -5.71 -19.99 -12.86
N PHE A 63 -5.30 -21.02 -12.10
CA PHE A 63 -6.21 -22.09 -11.68
C PHE A 63 -6.91 -21.80 -10.36
N PHE A 64 -6.26 -21.07 -9.46
CA PHE A 64 -6.76 -20.77 -8.12
C PHE A 64 -6.52 -19.30 -7.78
N PRO A 65 -7.38 -18.40 -8.30
CA PRO A 65 -7.25 -16.99 -7.94
C PRO A 65 -7.45 -16.83 -6.43
N GLY A 66 -6.36 -16.48 -5.76
CA GLY A 66 -6.39 -16.21 -4.32
C GLY A 66 -7.20 -14.95 -4.00
N LYS A 67 -7.61 -14.84 -2.74
CA LYS A 67 -8.12 -13.60 -2.19
C LYS A 67 -6.96 -12.80 -1.62
N SER A 68 -6.88 -11.52 -1.99
CA SER A 68 -5.95 -10.57 -1.38
C SER A 68 -6.32 -10.30 0.08
N ALA A 69 -5.43 -9.64 0.82
CA ALA A 69 -5.69 -9.26 2.20
C ALA A 69 -6.94 -8.39 2.40
N ILE A 70 -7.41 -7.71 1.37
CA ILE A 70 -8.66 -6.92 1.39
C ILE A 70 -9.83 -7.61 0.68
N GLY A 71 -9.70 -8.91 0.35
CA GLY A 71 -10.77 -9.74 -0.21
C GLY A 71 -10.97 -9.63 -1.73
N GLU A 72 -10.10 -8.91 -2.45
CA GLU A 72 -10.14 -8.83 -3.91
C GLU A 72 -9.58 -10.11 -4.55
N ASN A 73 -10.13 -10.50 -5.71
CA ASN A 73 -9.57 -11.60 -6.49
C ASN A 73 -8.24 -11.17 -7.13
N GLN A 74 -7.24 -12.03 -7.02
CA GLN A 74 -5.95 -11.82 -7.67
C GLN A 74 -5.87 -12.66 -8.94
N TRP A 75 -5.95 -12.02 -10.09
CA TRP A 75 -5.78 -12.65 -11.39
C TRP A 75 -4.42 -12.27 -11.99
N PRO A 76 -3.79 -13.16 -12.79
CA PRO A 76 -2.48 -12.89 -13.38
C PRO A 76 -2.46 -11.68 -14.32
N TRP A 77 -3.61 -11.30 -14.87
CA TRP A 77 -3.78 -10.14 -15.77
C TRP A 77 -4.14 -8.83 -15.07
N THR A 78 -4.33 -8.83 -13.75
CA THR A 78 -4.57 -7.58 -13.00
C THR A 78 -3.29 -6.81 -12.75
N ARG A 79 -3.39 -5.50 -12.50
CA ARG A 79 -2.28 -4.66 -12.05
C ARG A 79 -2.32 -4.55 -10.52
N ALA A 80 -1.89 -5.61 -9.85
CA ALA A 80 -1.91 -5.69 -8.40
C ALA A 80 -0.54 -6.06 -7.83
N ALA A 81 -0.34 -5.74 -6.56
CA ALA A 81 0.87 -6.04 -5.83
C ALA A 81 0.60 -6.29 -4.34
N ALA A 82 1.55 -6.99 -3.70
CA ALA A 82 1.64 -7.15 -2.26
C ALA A 82 2.80 -6.35 -1.68
N HIS A 83 2.57 -5.71 -0.53
CA HIS A 83 3.57 -4.99 0.24
C HIS A 83 3.35 -5.20 1.75
N LYS A 84 4.47 -5.25 2.51
CA LYS A 84 4.41 -5.56 3.96
C LYS A 84 3.74 -4.46 4.77
N THR A 85 4.09 -3.20 4.53
CA THR A 85 3.80 -2.08 5.43
C THR A 85 3.02 -0.92 4.82
N LEU A 86 2.69 -0.95 3.53
CA LEU A 86 1.80 0.07 2.98
C LEU A 86 0.37 -0.11 3.49
N PRO A 87 -0.39 0.98 3.70
CA PRO A 87 -1.82 0.86 3.96
C PRO A 87 -2.53 0.25 2.74
N LEU A 88 -3.51 -0.62 2.98
CA LEU A 88 -4.26 -1.25 1.90
C LEU A 88 -5.69 -0.71 1.84
N PRO A 89 -6.18 -0.38 0.65
CA PRO A 89 -5.46 -0.33 -0.62
C PRO A 89 -4.60 0.93 -0.77
N ALA A 90 -3.55 0.84 -1.58
CA ALA A 90 -2.74 1.99 -1.99
C ALA A 90 -2.45 1.92 -3.50
N LYS A 91 -2.13 3.06 -4.09
CA LYS A 91 -1.71 3.18 -5.48
C LYS A 91 -0.26 3.64 -5.51
N ILE A 92 0.59 2.86 -6.14
CA ILE A 92 2.02 3.12 -6.22
C ILE A 92 2.48 3.23 -7.66
N ARG A 93 3.55 4.00 -7.89
CA ARG A 93 4.39 3.89 -9.08
C ARG A 93 5.53 2.93 -8.76
N VAL A 94 5.75 1.96 -9.62
CA VAL A 94 6.88 1.02 -9.56
C VAL A 94 7.79 1.30 -10.74
N THR A 95 9.07 1.51 -10.46
CA THR A 95 10.10 1.69 -11.48
C THR A 95 11.13 0.57 -11.35
N ASN A 96 11.36 -0.16 -12.45
CA ASN A 96 12.43 -1.13 -12.54
C ASN A 96 13.75 -0.39 -12.73
N LEU A 97 14.65 -0.47 -11.76
CA LEU A 97 15.93 0.27 -11.77
C LEU A 97 16.93 -0.30 -12.79
N ALA A 98 16.74 -1.53 -13.26
CA ALA A 98 17.61 -2.13 -14.27
C ALA A 98 17.37 -1.61 -15.70
N ASN A 99 16.13 -1.19 -16.01
CA ASN A 99 15.76 -0.78 -17.38
C ASN A 99 14.98 0.55 -17.45
N GLY A 100 14.65 1.18 -16.32
CA GLY A 100 13.92 2.44 -16.24
C GLY A 100 12.42 2.36 -16.55
N ARG A 101 11.86 1.18 -16.86
CA ARG A 101 10.42 1.01 -17.10
C ARG A 101 9.66 1.25 -15.81
N SER A 102 8.50 1.91 -15.93
CA SER A 102 7.62 2.15 -14.80
C SER A 102 6.16 1.89 -15.13
N THR A 103 5.40 1.50 -14.13
CA THR A 103 3.95 1.35 -14.23
C THR A 103 3.28 1.69 -12.90
N THR A 104 1.98 1.95 -12.94
CA THR A 104 1.17 2.21 -11.74
C THR A 104 0.42 0.96 -11.35
N VAL A 105 0.46 0.62 -10.05
CA VAL A 105 -0.04 -0.64 -9.52
C VAL A 105 -0.89 -0.38 -8.28
N ARG A 106 -1.94 -1.21 -8.09
CA ARG A 106 -2.74 -1.25 -6.87
C ARG A 106 -2.10 -2.22 -5.89
N VAL A 107 -1.72 -1.74 -4.72
CA VAL A 107 -1.31 -2.59 -3.60
C VAL A 107 -2.57 -2.98 -2.82
N ASN A 108 -2.90 -4.26 -2.85
CA ASN A 108 -4.11 -4.80 -2.24
C ASN A 108 -3.85 -6.02 -1.34
N ASP A 109 -2.58 -6.43 -1.22
CA ASP A 109 -2.22 -7.62 -0.47
C ASP A 109 -0.99 -7.41 0.43
N ARG A 110 -0.77 -8.35 1.35
CA ARG A 110 0.35 -8.41 2.28
C ARG A 110 1.43 -9.37 1.80
N GLY A 111 2.67 -9.04 2.06
CA GLY A 111 3.87 -9.75 1.63
C GLY A 111 4.77 -8.86 0.76
N PRO A 112 5.83 -9.40 0.19
CA PRO A 112 6.38 -10.76 0.38
C PRO A 112 7.00 -10.96 1.77
N PHE A 113 6.84 -12.17 2.31
CA PHE A 113 7.44 -12.54 3.61
C PHE A 113 8.75 -13.31 3.41
N ILE A 114 9.57 -12.82 2.50
CA ILE A 114 10.91 -13.33 2.16
C ILE A 114 11.91 -12.20 2.39
N ALA A 115 13.00 -12.49 3.09
CA ALA A 115 14.03 -11.52 3.39
C ALA A 115 14.59 -10.84 2.13
N GLY A 116 14.78 -9.52 2.18
CA GLY A 116 15.29 -8.72 1.08
C GLY A 116 14.28 -8.35 -0.01
N ARG A 117 13.08 -8.96 -0.02
CA ARG A 117 12.01 -8.58 -0.95
C ARG A 117 11.08 -7.55 -0.33
N ILE A 118 10.71 -6.54 -1.11
CA ILE A 118 9.80 -5.47 -0.68
C ILE A 118 8.44 -5.54 -1.39
N LEU A 119 8.40 -6.11 -2.59
CA LEU A 119 7.21 -6.09 -3.44
C LEU A 119 7.04 -7.42 -4.20
N ASP A 120 5.83 -7.95 -4.20
CA ASP A 120 5.41 -9.00 -5.13
C ASP A 120 4.35 -8.45 -6.06
N VAL A 121 4.54 -8.60 -7.36
CA VAL A 121 3.62 -8.09 -8.37
C VAL A 121 2.95 -9.23 -9.14
N THR A 122 1.82 -8.93 -9.78
CA THR A 122 1.19 -9.89 -10.70
C THR A 122 2.06 -10.12 -11.95
N PRO A 123 1.92 -11.27 -12.63
CA PRO A 123 2.66 -11.57 -13.87
C PRO A 123 2.54 -10.48 -14.92
N ARG A 124 1.36 -9.88 -15.09
CA ARG A 124 1.15 -8.73 -15.97
C ARG A 124 2.09 -7.58 -15.67
N VAL A 125 2.18 -7.19 -14.41
CA VAL A 125 3.05 -6.07 -13.97
C VAL A 125 4.52 -6.42 -14.20
N ALA A 126 4.93 -7.66 -13.92
CA ALA A 126 6.29 -8.11 -14.19
C ALA A 126 6.65 -8.06 -15.70
N LYS A 127 5.71 -8.40 -16.58
CA LYS A 127 5.84 -8.26 -18.03
C LYS A 127 5.97 -6.79 -18.46
N GLU A 128 5.11 -5.91 -17.94
CA GLU A 128 5.16 -4.46 -18.21
C GLU A 128 6.49 -3.83 -17.76
N LEU A 129 7.00 -4.23 -16.61
CA LEU A 129 8.29 -3.77 -16.07
C LEU A 129 9.51 -4.47 -16.71
N GLY A 130 9.30 -5.53 -17.50
CA GLY A 130 10.36 -6.21 -18.25
C GLY A 130 11.21 -7.16 -17.41
N PHE A 131 10.71 -7.72 -16.30
CA PHE A 131 11.46 -8.68 -15.48
C PHE A 131 10.76 -10.03 -15.26
N HIS A 132 9.66 -10.29 -15.97
CA HIS A 132 8.92 -11.55 -15.82
C HIS A 132 9.82 -12.79 -16.04
N GLY A 133 10.68 -12.78 -17.06
CA GLY A 133 11.61 -13.87 -17.34
C GLY A 133 12.74 -14.00 -16.31
N ALA A 134 13.22 -12.90 -15.77
CA ALA A 134 14.27 -12.89 -14.75
C ALA A 134 13.74 -13.28 -13.35
N GLY A 135 12.45 -13.13 -13.10
CA GLY A 135 11.79 -13.46 -11.85
C GLY A 135 11.99 -12.44 -10.71
N LEU A 136 13.14 -11.79 -10.66
CA LEU A 136 13.53 -10.80 -9.67
C LEU A 136 14.15 -9.57 -10.34
N THR A 137 13.93 -8.39 -9.76
CA THR A 137 14.62 -7.16 -10.15
C THR A 137 14.65 -6.16 -8.99
N ARG A 138 15.55 -5.19 -9.06
CA ARG A 138 15.52 -4.05 -8.15
C ARG A 138 14.52 -3.02 -8.64
N VAL A 139 13.70 -2.54 -7.73
CA VAL A 139 12.69 -1.53 -8.01
C VAL A 139 12.78 -0.38 -7.03
N ARG A 140 12.27 0.76 -7.48
CA ARG A 140 11.86 1.89 -6.65
C ARG A 140 10.35 1.97 -6.67
N ILE A 141 9.72 2.04 -5.50
CA ILE A 141 8.31 2.31 -5.34
C ILE A 141 8.08 3.71 -4.82
N GLU A 142 7.00 4.34 -5.23
CA GLU A 142 6.52 5.64 -4.75
C GLU A 142 5.02 5.59 -4.56
N VAL A 143 4.54 5.91 -3.35
CA VAL A 143 3.11 5.94 -3.05
C VAL A 143 2.48 7.20 -3.62
N LEU A 144 1.57 7.05 -4.56
CA LEU A 144 0.86 8.14 -5.23
C LEU A 144 -0.40 8.56 -4.48
N SER A 145 -1.14 7.57 -3.95
CA SER A 145 -2.36 7.80 -3.18
C SER A 145 -2.71 6.59 -2.34
N VAL A 146 -3.58 6.79 -1.37
CA VAL A 146 -4.14 5.74 -0.52
C VAL A 146 -5.62 5.56 -0.84
N GLY A 147 -6.12 4.33 -0.72
CA GLY A 147 -7.49 3.99 -1.06
C GLY A 147 -7.75 4.02 -2.57
N ASP A 148 -9.01 4.17 -2.95
CA ASP A 148 -9.45 4.20 -4.34
C ASP A 148 -9.33 5.59 -4.99
N GLY A 149 -8.43 6.42 -4.47
CA GLY A 149 -8.20 7.78 -4.95
C GLY A 149 -9.12 8.83 -4.33
N ARG A 150 -10.00 8.43 -3.42
CA ARG A 150 -10.87 9.36 -2.66
C ARG A 150 -10.10 10.09 -1.56
N HIS A 151 -9.03 9.51 -1.06
CA HIS A 151 -8.16 10.12 -0.06
C HIS A 151 -6.79 10.44 -0.69
N ARG A 152 -6.73 11.60 -1.30
CA ARG A 152 -5.47 12.23 -1.73
C ARG A 152 -5.08 13.23 -0.67
N ILE A 153 -3.86 13.16 -0.18
CA ILE A 153 -3.28 14.30 0.52
C ILE A 153 -3.04 15.37 -0.53
N ARG A 154 -3.66 16.52 -0.34
CA ARG A 154 -3.48 17.71 -1.17
C ARG A 154 -2.20 18.43 -0.74
#